data_46884d32f38c5f5aff480c37e5dc5018
#
_entry.id   46884d32f38c5f5aff480c37e5dc5018
#
_cell.length_a   1.000
_cell.length_b   1.000
_cell.length_c   1.000
_cell.angle_alpha   90.00
_cell.angle_beta   90.00
_cell.angle_gamma   90.00
#
_symmetry.space_group_name_H-M   'P 1'
#
loop_
_entity.id
_entity.type
_entity.pdbx_description
1 polymer ?
#
loop_
_entity_poly.entity_id
_entity_poly.type
_entity_poly.pdbx_seq_one_letter_code
_entity_poly.pdbx_strand_id
1 'polypeptide(L)'
;HPTALPVTTPQATPSPTPAPSAEPDAPTPSPTPSGLLGGKYAEKFSQDGVVQTETEYRSKNLAIELRTEYQYESVIHVAEIYMQDLSCFRTGVYDQYGDERLRTLEMGEAAGAILALSGDYFTAHLNHAMYIVRNGLVYSDKQPESGYDTCVLYFDGTMETIPADQFDKDAVLKRGLYQSWCFGPGLLTAGGAPIENFRSSVKQENPRSAIGYFEPGHYCFVMVEGRNEDSRGMTLAQLSEFFASL
;
A
#
# COMPACT_ATOMS: atom_id res chain seq x y z
N HIS A 1 2.06 -0.61 -91.33
CA HIS A 1 1.77 -0.15 -89.96
C HIS A 1 1.30 -1.32 -89.17
N PRO A 2 2.00 -1.70 -88.07
CA PRO A 2 1.45 -2.66 -87.11
C PRO A 2 0.67 -1.92 -86.04
N THR A 3 -0.56 -2.44 -85.79
CA THR A 3 -1.51 -1.99 -84.77
C THR A 3 -1.05 -2.47 -83.44
N ALA A 4 -0.85 -1.55 -82.49
CA ALA A 4 -0.53 -1.89 -81.12
C ALA A 4 -1.76 -2.43 -80.37
N LEU A 5 -1.59 -3.55 -79.66
CA LEU A 5 -2.61 -4.12 -78.73
C LEU A 5 -2.59 -3.33 -77.40
N PRO A 6 -3.75 -3.14 -76.77
CA PRO A 6 -3.80 -2.44 -75.50
C PRO A 6 -3.20 -3.29 -74.34
N VAL A 7 -2.30 -2.67 -73.60
CA VAL A 7 -1.74 -3.21 -72.37
C VAL A 7 -2.75 -3.03 -71.20
N THR A 8 -3.29 -4.13 -70.71
CA THR A 8 -4.10 -4.13 -69.51
C THR A 8 -3.20 -4.02 -68.29
N THR A 9 -3.33 -2.92 -67.57
CA THR A 9 -2.68 -2.72 -66.24
C THR A 9 -3.33 -3.65 -65.20
N PRO A 10 -2.58 -4.41 -64.42
CA PRO A 10 -3.15 -5.21 -63.32
C PRO A 10 -3.72 -4.29 -62.24
N GLN A 11 -4.98 -4.51 -61.89
CA GLN A 11 -5.67 -3.83 -60.82
C GLN A 11 -5.07 -4.31 -59.51
N ALA A 12 -4.57 -3.38 -58.69
CA ALA A 12 -4.05 -3.69 -57.36
C ALA A 12 -5.14 -4.20 -56.46
N THR A 13 -4.94 -5.39 -55.91
CA THR A 13 -5.79 -5.98 -54.87
C THR A 13 -5.68 -5.13 -53.62
N PRO A 14 -6.76 -4.69 -52.99
CA PRO A 14 -6.69 -3.96 -51.75
C PRO A 14 -6.07 -4.84 -50.63
N SER A 15 -5.03 -4.30 -49.99
CA SER A 15 -4.39 -4.90 -48.84
C SER A 15 -5.41 -4.98 -47.70
N PRO A 16 -5.50 -6.09 -46.94
CA PRO A 16 -6.42 -6.17 -45.81
C PRO A 16 -6.07 -5.09 -44.78
N THR A 17 -7.07 -4.30 -44.43
CA THR A 17 -7.00 -3.37 -43.31
C THR A 17 -6.62 -4.16 -42.03
N PRO A 18 -5.59 -3.76 -41.28
CA PRO A 18 -5.28 -4.40 -40.02
C PRO A 18 -6.49 -4.27 -39.08
N ALA A 19 -6.90 -5.37 -38.50
CA ALA A 19 -7.91 -5.39 -37.45
C ALA A 19 -7.48 -4.43 -36.32
N PRO A 20 -8.41 -3.72 -35.68
CA PRO A 20 -8.08 -2.88 -34.53
C PRO A 20 -7.41 -3.74 -33.47
N SER A 21 -6.21 -3.34 -33.06
CA SER A 21 -5.50 -3.94 -31.95
C SER A 21 -6.43 -3.84 -30.74
N ALA A 22 -6.73 -4.96 -30.10
CA ALA A 22 -7.50 -4.94 -28.87
C ALA A 22 -6.77 -4.04 -27.89
N GLU A 23 -7.45 -2.99 -27.42
CA GLU A 23 -7.00 -2.24 -26.25
C GLU A 23 -6.75 -3.25 -25.11
N PRO A 24 -5.67 -3.08 -24.32
CA PRO A 24 -5.48 -3.91 -23.16
C PRO A 24 -6.74 -3.78 -22.29
N ASP A 25 -7.35 -4.92 -21.97
CA ASP A 25 -8.53 -4.98 -21.11
C ASP A 25 -8.30 -4.12 -19.88
N ALA A 26 -9.14 -3.11 -19.69
CA ALA A 26 -9.13 -2.32 -18.48
C ALA A 26 -9.27 -3.30 -17.29
N PRO A 27 -8.48 -3.11 -16.20
CA PRO A 27 -8.52 -4.04 -15.07
C PRO A 27 -9.97 -4.17 -14.57
N THR A 28 -10.46 -5.40 -14.55
CA THR A 28 -11.79 -5.69 -14.05
C THR A 28 -11.86 -5.21 -12.59
N PRO A 29 -12.79 -4.34 -12.22
CA PRO A 29 -12.88 -3.86 -10.85
C PRO A 29 -13.15 -5.07 -9.93
N SER A 30 -12.21 -5.32 -9.01
CA SER A 30 -12.43 -6.25 -7.91
C SER A 30 -13.62 -5.76 -7.06
N PRO A 31 -14.41 -6.67 -6.47
CA PRO A 31 -15.54 -6.27 -5.65
C PRO A 31 -15.05 -5.32 -4.53
N THR A 32 -15.73 -4.18 -4.40
CA THR A 32 -15.54 -3.29 -3.27
C THR A 32 -15.75 -4.09 -1.99
N PRO A 33 -14.87 -3.99 -0.98
CA PRO A 33 -15.09 -4.67 0.27
C PRO A 33 -16.45 -4.26 0.84
N SER A 34 -17.39 -5.17 0.85
CA SER A 34 -18.66 -5.00 1.53
C SER A 34 -18.60 -5.85 2.79
N GLY A 35 -18.04 -5.31 3.86
CA GLY A 35 -17.97 -6.09 5.07
C GLY A 35 -17.56 -5.26 6.26
N LEU A 36 -18.46 -5.25 7.23
CA LEU A 36 -18.12 -4.82 8.58
C LEU A 36 -17.08 -5.82 9.11
N LEU A 37 -15.92 -5.31 9.54
CA LEU A 37 -14.84 -6.10 10.13
C LEU A 37 -15.16 -6.65 11.54
N GLY A 38 -16.45 -6.78 11.85
CA GLY A 38 -16.97 -7.24 13.13
C GLY A 38 -17.26 -6.11 14.11
N GLY A 39 -18.20 -6.34 15.03
CA GLY A 39 -18.60 -5.37 16.07
C GLY A 39 -17.69 -5.34 17.31
N LYS A 40 -16.48 -5.88 17.26
CA LYS A 40 -15.59 -6.04 18.41
C LYS A 40 -15.18 -4.71 19.05
N TYR A 41 -15.13 -3.64 18.28
CA TYR A 41 -14.72 -2.32 18.73
C TYR A 41 -15.85 -1.29 18.65
N ALA A 42 -17.11 -1.71 18.79
CA ALA A 42 -18.28 -0.84 18.64
C ALA A 42 -18.24 0.39 19.55
N GLU A 43 -17.64 0.27 20.73
CA GLU A 43 -17.48 1.35 21.72
C GLU A 43 -16.45 2.42 21.29
N LYS A 44 -15.57 2.12 20.34
CA LYS A 44 -14.62 3.08 19.79
C LYS A 44 -15.27 4.06 18.83
N PHE A 45 -16.39 3.69 18.20
CA PHE A 45 -17.05 4.48 17.16
C PHE A 45 -18.09 5.44 17.70
N SER A 46 -18.29 6.57 17.03
CA SER A 46 -19.34 7.54 17.36
C SER A 46 -20.58 7.28 16.52
N GLN A 47 -21.73 7.12 17.16
CA GLN A 47 -23.02 6.98 16.48
C GLN A 47 -23.70 8.34 16.20
N ASP A 48 -23.35 9.39 16.95
CA ASP A 48 -24.00 10.69 16.95
C ASP A 48 -23.26 11.75 16.08
N GLY A 49 -22.45 11.28 15.11
CA GLY A 49 -21.69 12.14 14.23
C GLY A 49 -20.18 12.04 14.44
N VAL A 50 -19.44 13.00 13.87
CA VAL A 50 -17.99 13.03 13.96
C VAL A 50 -17.55 13.74 15.24
N VAL A 51 -16.67 13.10 15.99
CA VAL A 51 -15.92 13.70 17.11
C VAL A 51 -14.48 13.86 16.65
N GLN A 52 -13.94 15.06 16.78
CA GLN A 52 -12.56 15.36 16.41
C GLN A 52 -11.92 16.31 17.43
N THR A 53 -10.73 15.93 17.88
CA THR A 53 -9.84 16.75 18.71
C THR A 53 -8.44 16.77 18.06
N GLU A 54 -7.44 17.31 18.76
CA GLU A 54 -6.05 17.27 18.28
C GLU A 54 -5.47 15.86 18.23
N THR A 55 -5.95 14.96 19.08
CA THR A 55 -5.40 13.61 19.25
C THR A 55 -6.40 12.50 19.00
N GLU A 56 -7.63 12.83 18.65
CA GLU A 56 -8.68 11.83 18.50
C GLU A 56 -9.60 12.18 17.32
N TYR A 57 -9.95 11.16 16.55
CA TYR A 57 -11.03 11.21 15.57
C TYR A 57 -11.93 10.01 15.74
N ARG A 58 -13.24 10.22 15.83
CA ARG A 58 -14.25 9.16 15.85
C ARG A 58 -15.40 9.48 14.91
N SER A 59 -15.74 8.51 14.09
CA SER A 59 -16.92 8.48 13.25
C SER A 59 -17.64 7.15 13.39
N LYS A 60 -18.67 6.93 12.59
CA LYS A 60 -19.41 5.66 12.60
C LYS A 60 -18.54 4.45 12.24
N ASN A 61 -17.54 4.61 11.37
CA ASN A 61 -16.78 3.49 10.79
C ASN A 61 -15.27 3.56 11.05
N LEU A 62 -14.77 4.65 11.64
CA LEU A 62 -13.35 4.89 11.86
C LEU A 62 -13.13 5.59 13.18
N ALA A 63 -12.20 5.09 13.97
CA ALA A 63 -11.67 5.78 15.13
C ALA A 63 -10.14 5.78 15.07
N ILE A 64 -9.53 6.91 15.42
CA ILE A 64 -8.08 7.12 15.44
C ILE A 64 -7.73 7.80 16.76
N GLU A 65 -6.73 7.26 17.44
CA GLU A 65 -6.15 7.83 18.65
C GLU A 65 -4.67 8.11 18.38
N LEU A 66 -4.24 9.36 18.57
CA LEU A 66 -2.86 9.78 18.34
C LEU A 66 -2.14 9.93 19.67
N ARG A 67 -0.91 9.42 19.74
CA ARG A 67 0.00 9.70 20.83
C ARG A 67 1.42 9.94 20.32
N THR A 68 2.18 10.69 21.09
CA THR A 68 3.60 10.95 20.81
C THR A 68 4.42 10.43 21.98
N GLU A 69 5.48 9.71 21.67
CA GLU A 69 6.41 9.13 22.62
C GLU A 69 7.84 9.57 22.28
N TYR A 70 8.74 9.49 23.27
CA TYR A 70 10.16 9.71 23.06
C TYR A 70 10.93 8.48 23.54
N GLN A 71 11.49 7.72 22.60
CA GLN A 71 12.32 6.55 22.88
C GLN A 71 13.46 6.48 21.87
N TYR A 72 14.57 5.84 22.23
CA TYR A 72 15.74 5.67 21.36
C TYR A 72 16.24 6.99 20.78
N GLU A 73 16.28 8.05 21.60
CA GLU A 73 16.64 9.41 21.18
C GLU A 73 15.84 9.90 19.95
N SER A 74 14.58 9.53 19.88
CA SER A 74 13.72 9.85 18.74
C SER A 74 12.27 10.11 19.17
N VAL A 75 11.64 11.04 18.46
CA VAL A 75 10.22 11.34 18.57
C VAL A 75 9.44 10.33 17.72
N ILE A 76 8.46 9.69 18.33
CA ILE A 76 7.64 8.65 17.73
C ILE A 76 6.18 9.06 17.79
N HIS A 77 5.53 9.13 16.64
CA HIS A 77 4.10 9.35 16.55
C HIS A 77 3.41 8.02 16.26
N VAL A 78 2.45 7.66 17.08
CA VAL A 78 1.66 6.45 16.94
C VAL A 78 0.21 6.85 16.73
N ALA A 79 -0.37 6.40 15.64
CA ALA A 79 -1.78 6.44 15.39
C ALA A 79 -2.37 5.05 15.56
N GLU A 80 -3.17 4.85 16.59
CA GLU A 80 -3.93 3.63 16.80
C GLU A 80 -5.25 3.74 16.05
N ILE A 81 -5.57 2.75 15.22
CA ILE A 81 -6.62 2.86 14.21
C ILE A 81 -7.59 1.70 14.38
N TYR A 82 -8.85 2.05 14.65
CA TYR A 82 -9.96 1.10 14.65
C TYR A 82 -10.86 1.40 13.46
N MET A 83 -11.22 0.38 12.71
CA MET A 83 -12.16 0.54 11.59
C MET A 83 -13.20 -0.58 11.57
N GLN A 84 -14.43 -0.17 11.33
CA GLN A 84 -15.54 -1.08 11.18
C GLN A 84 -15.71 -1.52 9.71
N ASP A 85 -15.30 -0.65 8.79
CA ASP A 85 -15.42 -0.88 7.35
C ASP A 85 -14.05 -0.69 6.69
N LEU A 86 -13.57 -1.75 6.05
CA LEU A 86 -12.25 -1.75 5.39
C LEU A 86 -12.15 -0.72 4.25
N SER A 87 -13.27 -0.25 3.72
CA SER A 87 -13.28 0.83 2.72
C SER A 87 -12.70 2.16 3.25
N CYS A 88 -12.58 2.31 4.58
CA CYS A 88 -11.86 3.41 5.21
C CYS A 88 -10.34 3.33 4.98
N PHE A 89 -9.80 2.15 4.68
CA PHE A 89 -8.38 1.94 4.43
C PHE A 89 -8.11 1.99 2.92
N ARG A 90 -7.55 3.09 2.44
CA ARG A 90 -7.29 3.28 1.01
C ARG A 90 -5.83 3.61 0.73
N THR A 91 -5.37 3.23 -0.44
CA THR A 91 -4.06 3.62 -0.92
C THR A 91 -4.22 4.58 -2.10
N GLY A 92 -3.66 5.77 -1.97
CA GLY A 92 -3.50 6.69 -3.08
C GLY A 92 -2.39 6.20 -4.01
N VAL A 93 -2.57 6.36 -5.32
CA VAL A 93 -1.56 6.06 -6.33
C VAL A 93 -1.11 7.35 -7.01
N TYR A 94 0.17 7.40 -7.31
CA TYR A 94 0.85 8.56 -7.83
C TYR A 94 0.17 9.16 -9.07
N ASP A 95 -0.18 8.35 -10.04
CA ASP A 95 -0.76 8.76 -11.31
C ASP A 95 -2.24 9.22 -11.21
N GLN A 96 -2.91 8.97 -10.08
CA GLN A 96 -4.25 9.54 -9.83
C GLN A 96 -4.23 11.06 -9.66
N TYR A 97 -3.09 11.64 -9.32
CA TYR A 97 -2.93 13.06 -8.98
C TYR A 97 -2.10 13.83 -10.02
N GLY A 98 -1.87 13.24 -11.21
CA GLY A 98 -1.06 13.80 -12.28
C GLY A 98 0.39 13.33 -12.25
N ASP A 99 1.22 13.87 -13.16
CA ASP A 99 2.62 13.47 -13.33
C ASP A 99 3.57 14.04 -12.26
N GLU A 100 3.08 14.83 -11.34
CA GLU A 100 3.89 15.44 -10.28
C GLU A 100 4.00 14.52 -9.07
N ARG A 101 5.21 14.44 -8.50
CA ARG A 101 5.45 13.72 -7.25
C ARG A 101 4.91 14.52 -6.08
N LEU A 102 3.81 14.08 -5.52
CA LEU A 102 3.20 14.70 -4.36
C LEU A 102 3.79 14.14 -3.06
N ARG A 103 3.88 14.99 -2.06
CA ARG A 103 4.18 14.55 -0.69
C ARG A 103 2.98 13.85 -0.08
N THR A 104 3.21 13.03 0.94
CA THR A 104 2.16 12.31 1.66
C THR A 104 1.04 13.23 2.13
N LEU A 105 1.37 14.42 2.64
CA LEU A 105 0.39 15.42 3.08
C LEU A 105 -0.49 15.87 1.91
N GLU A 106 0.11 16.24 0.78
CA GLU A 106 -0.62 16.73 -0.40
C GLU A 106 -1.55 15.66 -0.97
N MET A 107 -1.10 14.41 -1.01
CA MET A 107 -1.93 13.27 -1.43
C MET A 107 -3.08 13.01 -0.44
N GLY A 108 -2.80 13.09 0.86
CA GLY A 108 -3.79 12.93 1.91
C GLY A 108 -4.89 14.00 1.82
N GLU A 109 -4.51 15.27 1.68
CA GLU A 109 -5.44 16.39 1.51
C GLU A 109 -6.29 16.24 0.24
N ALA A 110 -5.66 15.92 -0.89
CA ALA A 110 -6.37 15.69 -2.16
C ALA A 110 -7.36 14.51 -2.09
N ALA A 111 -7.06 13.50 -1.29
CA ALA A 111 -7.94 12.34 -1.05
C ALA A 111 -9.01 12.59 0.02
N GLY A 112 -8.95 13.72 0.75
CA GLY A 112 -9.81 13.97 1.91
C GLY A 112 -9.54 12.98 3.06
N ALA A 113 -8.29 12.49 3.18
CA ALA A 113 -7.92 11.53 4.22
C ALA A 113 -7.85 12.20 5.59
N ILE A 114 -8.28 11.49 6.62
CA ILE A 114 -8.13 11.92 8.03
C ILE A 114 -6.71 11.70 8.51
N LEU A 115 -6.08 10.63 8.02
CA LEU A 115 -4.71 10.24 8.33
C LEU A 115 -4.06 9.67 7.08
N ALA A 116 -2.80 9.99 6.84
CA ALA A 116 -2.02 9.46 5.73
C ALA A 116 -0.61 9.07 6.17
N LEU A 117 -0.13 7.96 5.65
CA LEU A 117 1.23 7.45 5.87
C LEU A 117 1.87 7.10 4.52
N SER A 118 3.17 7.33 4.39
CA SER A 118 3.94 6.87 3.23
C SER A 118 4.02 5.34 3.21
N GLY A 119 3.71 4.75 2.07
CA GLY A 119 3.69 3.31 1.87
C GLY A 119 5.00 2.75 1.29
N ASP A 120 5.03 2.49 -0.01
CA ASP A 120 6.13 1.80 -0.69
C ASP A 120 7.47 2.52 -0.63
N TYR A 121 8.52 1.76 -0.96
CA TYR A 121 9.86 2.33 -1.18
C TYR A 121 9.85 3.36 -2.32
N PHE A 122 10.47 4.49 -2.07
CA PHE A 122 10.64 5.54 -3.07
C PHE A 122 11.33 4.98 -4.33
N THR A 123 10.72 5.15 -5.46
CA THR A 123 11.17 4.63 -6.76
C THR A 123 11.14 3.09 -6.92
N ALA A 124 10.68 2.33 -5.95
CA ALA A 124 10.67 0.87 -6.04
C ALA A 124 9.96 0.37 -7.31
N HIS A 125 8.79 0.92 -7.62
CA HIS A 125 8.01 0.58 -8.81
C HIS A 125 8.71 0.92 -10.14
N LEU A 126 9.70 1.81 -10.14
CA LEU A 126 10.48 2.18 -11.32
C LEU A 126 11.68 1.24 -11.54
N ASN A 127 12.27 0.75 -10.46
CA ASN A 127 13.57 0.08 -10.49
C ASN A 127 13.51 -1.40 -10.13
N HIS A 128 12.42 -1.85 -9.50
CA HIS A 128 12.29 -3.21 -8.98
C HIS A 128 10.97 -3.86 -9.42
N ALA A 129 11.01 -5.17 -9.57
CA ALA A 129 9.80 -5.95 -9.80
C ALA A 129 9.02 -6.05 -8.48
N MET A 130 7.75 -5.66 -8.53
CA MET A 130 6.86 -5.64 -7.37
C MET A 130 5.46 -6.07 -7.75
N TYR A 131 4.79 -6.75 -6.83
CA TYR A 131 3.38 -7.05 -6.95
C TYR A 131 2.56 -5.91 -6.34
N ILE A 132 1.84 -5.16 -7.17
CA ILE A 132 1.18 -3.93 -6.74
C ILE A 132 -0.33 -4.08 -6.89
N VAL A 133 -1.03 -4.09 -5.76
CA VAL A 133 -2.49 -4.03 -5.68
C VAL A 133 -2.89 -2.82 -4.84
N ARG A 134 -3.81 -2.01 -5.37
CA ARG A 134 -4.34 -0.82 -4.72
C ARG A 134 -5.85 -0.83 -4.76
N ASN A 135 -6.48 -0.79 -3.60
CA ASN A 135 -7.94 -0.75 -3.50
C ASN A 135 -8.63 -1.88 -4.28
N GLY A 136 -8.03 -3.07 -4.31
CA GLY A 136 -8.52 -4.24 -5.01
C GLY A 136 -8.20 -4.30 -6.52
N LEU A 137 -7.47 -3.32 -7.07
CA LEU A 137 -7.04 -3.31 -8.47
C LEU A 137 -5.57 -3.69 -8.59
N VAL A 138 -5.26 -4.56 -9.54
CA VAL A 138 -3.87 -4.98 -9.83
C VAL A 138 -3.24 -3.95 -10.77
N TYR A 139 -2.18 -3.30 -10.31
CA TYR A 139 -1.37 -2.35 -11.08
C TYR A 139 -0.08 -2.97 -11.62
N SER A 140 0.44 -3.98 -10.94
CA SER A 140 1.58 -4.78 -11.39
C SER A 140 1.43 -6.21 -10.89
N ASP A 141 1.62 -7.17 -11.80
CA ASP A 141 1.57 -8.62 -11.54
C ASP A 141 2.97 -9.26 -11.46
N LYS A 142 4.00 -8.44 -11.35
CA LYS A 142 5.39 -8.92 -11.31
C LYS A 142 5.69 -9.57 -9.96
N GLN A 143 6.41 -10.69 -10.00
CA GLN A 143 6.93 -11.32 -8.79
C GLN A 143 7.83 -10.33 -8.04
N PRO A 144 7.68 -10.16 -6.72
CA PRO A 144 8.56 -9.31 -5.93
C PRO A 144 10.03 -9.74 -6.06
N GLU A 145 10.91 -8.75 -6.20
CA GLU A 145 12.34 -8.98 -6.28
C GLU A 145 12.91 -9.41 -4.93
N SER A 146 13.92 -10.28 -4.95
CA SER A 146 14.58 -10.77 -3.74
C SER A 146 15.07 -9.62 -2.85
N GLY A 147 14.78 -9.73 -1.55
CA GLY A 147 15.13 -8.72 -0.54
C GLY A 147 14.07 -7.67 -0.29
N TYR A 148 12.92 -7.74 -0.97
CA TYR A 148 11.77 -6.86 -0.73
C TYR A 148 10.58 -7.69 -0.25
N ASP A 149 10.28 -7.62 1.03
CA ASP A 149 9.08 -8.23 1.59
C ASP A 149 7.85 -7.45 1.14
N THR A 150 6.72 -8.14 1.01
CA THR A 150 5.46 -7.52 0.63
C THR A 150 4.46 -7.61 1.78
N CYS A 151 4.02 -6.46 2.27
CA CYS A 151 2.88 -6.38 3.18
C CYS A 151 1.60 -6.49 2.37
N VAL A 152 0.70 -7.36 2.77
CA VAL A 152 -0.60 -7.59 2.12
C VAL A 152 -1.73 -7.40 3.12
N LEU A 153 -2.81 -6.76 2.66
CA LEU A 153 -4.07 -6.60 3.39
C LEU A 153 -5.16 -7.26 2.56
N TYR A 154 -5.89 -8.17 3.18
CA TYR A 154 -6.97 -8.91 2.53
C TYR A 154 -8.34 -8.27 2.78
N PHE A 155 -9.34 -8.63 1.98
CA PHE A 155 -10.71 -8.13 2.12
C PHE A 155 -11.38 -8.51 3.46
N ASP A 156 -10.87 -9.54 4.12
CA ASP A 156 -11.33 -9.94 5.46
C ASP A 156 -10.70 -9.12 6.61
N GLY A 157 -9.86 -8.14 6.26
CA GLY A 157 -9.14 -7.27 7.21
C GLY A 157 -7.88 -7.89 7.79
N THR A 158 -7.52 -9.12 7.45
CA THR A 158 -6.26 -9.71 7.88
C THR A 158 -5.08 -9.10 7.11
N MET A 159 -3.95 -8.96 7.79
CA MET A 159 -2.71 -8.41 7.20
C MET A 159 -1.53 -9.30 7.56
N GLU A 160 -0.61 -9.46 6.63
CA GLU A 160 0.65 -10.17 6.85
C GLU A 160 1.78 -9.59 6.00
N THR A 161 3.01 -9.88 6.38
CA THR A 161 4.19 -9.59 5.55
C THR A 161 4.75 -10.90 5.01
N ILE A 162 4.91 -10.97 3.70
CA ILE A 162 5.34 -12.17 2.98
C ILE A 162 6.73 -11.90 2.39
N PRO A 163 7.76 -12.68 2.76
CA PRO A 163 9.08 -12.62 2.11
C PRO A 163 8.99 -12.87 0.61
N ALA A 164 9.85 -12.21 -0.18
CA ALA A 164 9.80 -12.30 -1.64
C ALA A 164 9.94 -13.73 -2.19
N ASP A 165 10.73 -14.56 -1.53
CA ASP A 165 10.93 -15.97 -1.88
C ASP A 165 9.77 -16.91 -1.51
N GLN A 166 8.81 -16.42 -0.71
CA GLN A 166 7.61 -17.12 -0.29
C GLN A 166 6.34 -16.54 -0.91
N PHE A 167 6.47 -15.47 -1.71
CA PHE A 167 5.34 -14.76 -2.28
C PHE A 167 4.72 -15.57 -3.43
N ASP A 168 3.47 -16.01 -3.24
CA ASP A 168 2.66 -16.69 -4.25
C ASP A 168 1.49 -15.78 -4.65
N LYS A 169 1.61 -15.16 -5.82
CA LYS A 169 0.63 -14.21 -6.34
C LYS A 169 -0.77 -14.82 -6.52
N ASP A 170 -0.85 -16.08 -6.94
CA ASP A 170 -2.13 -16.74 -7.18
C ASP A 170 -2.82 -17.07 -5.85
N ALA A 171 -2.05 -17.48 -4.85
CA ALA A 171 -2.57 -17.74 -3.51
C ALA A 171 -3.10 -16.46 -2.85
N VAL A 172 -2.37 -15.34 -2.90
CA VAL A 172 -2.82 -14.08 -2.28
C VAL A 172 -4.03 -13.50 -3.00
N LEU A 173 -4.10 -13.58 -4.34
CA LEU A 173 -5.29 -13.16 -5.09
C LEU A 173 -6.52 -14.01 -4.75
N LYS A 174 -6.36 -15.32 -4.73
CA LYS A 174 -7.42 -16.25 -4.38
C LYS A 174 -7.95 -16.04 -2.97
N ARG A 175 -7.06 -15.64 -2.04
CA ARG A 175 -7.44 -15.29 -0.66
C ARG A 175 -8.21 -13.98 -0.58
N GLY A 176 -8.21 -13.15 -1.62
CA GLY A 176 -8.92 -11.88 -1.66
C GLY A 176 -8.03 -10.70 -1.26
N LEU A 177 -6.94 -10.49 -1.99
CA LEU A 177 -6.01 -9.40 -1.79
C LEU A 177 -6.68 -8.05 -2.08
N TYR A 178 -6.65 -7.14 -1.10
CA TYR A 178 -7.17 -5.77 -1.20
C TYR A 178 -6.07 -4.74 -1.45
N GLN A 179 -4.97 -4.82 -0.70
CA GLN A 179 -3.83 -3.92 -0.81
C GLN A 179 -2.53 -4.70 -0.73
N SER A 180 -1.50 -4.22 -1.40
CA SER A 180 -0.12 -4.69 -1.20
C SER A 180 0.85 -3.53 -1.19
N TRP A 181 1.82 -3.54 -0.30
CA TRP A 181 2.91 -2.57 -0.23
C TRP A 181 4.23 -3.31 -0.17
N CYS A 182 5.20 -2.85 -0.93
CA CYS A 182 6.49 -3.49 -1.03
C CYS A 182 7.58 -2.50 -0.58
N PHE A 183 8.12 -2.76 0.58
CA PHE A 183 9.35 -2.15 1.05
C PHE A 183 10.05 -3.14 2.00
N GLY A 184 9.37 -3.50 3.09
CA GLY A 184 9.95 -4.37 4.10
C GLY A 184 11.21 -3.82 4.77
N PRO A 185 11.84 -4.64 5.58
CA PRO A 185 11.48 -6.02 5.91
C PRO A 185 10.29 -6.06 6.88
N GLY A 186 9.70 -7.26 7.04
CA GLY A 186 8.81 -7.52 8.17
C GLY A 186 9.55 -7.27 9.47
N LEU A 187 8.90 -6.59 10.42
CA LEU A 187 9.55 -6.15 11.66
C LEU A 187 9.48 -7.20 12.77
N LEU A 188 8.50 -8.08 12.74
CA LEU A 188 8.30 -9.11 13.76
C LEU A 188 8.37 -10.51 13.16
N THR A 189 8.73 -11.48 13.97
CA THR A 189 8.57 -12.89 13.62
C THR A 189 7.08 -13.25 13.53
N ALA A 190 6.74 -14.40 12.96
CA ALA A 190 5.36 -14.88 12.89
C ALA A 190 4.69 -15.01 14.28
N GLY A 191 5.48 -15.15 15.34
CA GLY A 191 4.99 -15.18 16.71
C GLY A 191 4.94 -13.83 17.42
N GLY A 192 5.19 -12.72 16.70
CA GLY A 192 5.18 -11.37 17.27
C GLY A 192 6.46 -10.99 18.04
N ALA A 193 7.48 -11.84 18.06
CA ALA A 193 8.75 -11.52 18.72
C ALA A 193 9.60 -10.55 17.87
N PRO A 194 10.38 -9.68 18.52
CA PRO A 194 11.25 -8.75 17.81
C PRO A 194 12.38 -9.46 17.05
N ILE A 195 12.82 -8.82 15.97
CA ILE A 195 13.95 -9.24 15.14
C ILE A 195 15.12 -8.31 15.42
N GLU A 196 16.27 -8.88 15.80
CA GLU A 196 17.49 -8.11 16.11
C GLU A 196 18.35 -7.85 14.87
N ASN A 197 18.38 -8.80 13.94
CA ASN A 197 19.32 -8.80 12.82
C ASN A 197 18.62 -8.66 11.47
N PHE A 198 18.71 -7.50 10.86
CA PHE A 198 18.12 -7.21 9.56
C PHE A 198 19.18 -7.23 8.44
N ARG A 199 18.85 -7.92 7.34
CA ARG A 199 19.62 -7.89 6.08
C ARG A 199 19.04 -6.78 5.18
N SER A 200 19.26 -5.52 5.56
CA SER A 200 18.75 -4.37 4.82
C SER A 200 19.81 -3.27 4.74
N SER A 201 19.91 -2.60 3.61
CA SER A 201 20.79 -1.44 3.41
C SER A 201 20.38 -0.23 4.25
N VAL A 202 19.11 -0.19 4.69
CA VAL A 202 18.55 0.91 5.50
C VAL A 202 18.35 0.52 6.97
N LYS A 203 19.09 -0.48 7.47
CA LYS A 203 18.95 -0.97 8.85
C LYS A 203 19.40 0.02 9.95
N GLN A 204 20.22 0.98 9.60
CA GLN A 204 20.75 1.99 10.55
C GLN A 204 19.67 3.03 10.90
N GLU A 205 20.02 3.96 11.80
CA GLU A 205 19.14 5.05 12.23
C GLU A 205 18.63 5.86 11.04
N ASN A 206 17.30 5.93 10.92
CA ASN A 206 16.60 6.67 9.90
C ASN A 206 15.23 7.10 10.42
N PRO A 207 14.61 8.17 9.88
CA PRO A 207 13.18 8.37 10.04
C PRO A 207 12.44 7.16 9.47
N ARG A 208 11.31 6.79 10.09
CA ARG A 208 10.56 5.58 9.74
C ARG A 208 9.09 5.87 9.54
N SER A 209 8.50 5.17 8.58
CA SER A 209 7.06 4.99 8.45
C SER A 209 6.79 3.50 8.47
N ALA A 210 5.93 3.05 9.35
CA ALA A 210 5.63 1.64 9.49
C ALA A 210 4.15 1.42 9.80
N ILE A 211 3.65 0.25 9.44
CA ILE A 211 2.28 -0.18 9.70
C ILE A 211 2.30 -1.39 10.62
N GLY A 212 1.40 -1.42 11.60
CA GLY A 212 1.16 -2.56 12.48
C GLY A 212 -0.25 -3.12 12.32
N TYR A 213 -0.38 -4.39 12.60
CA TYR A 213 -1.60 -5.14 12.56
C TYR A 213 -1.75 -5.95 13.85
N PHE A 214 -2.87 -5.80 14.53
CA PHE A 214 -3.22 -6.58 15.72
C PHE A 214 -4.22 -7.68 15.35
N GLU A 215 -5.31 -7.29 14.70
CA GLU A 215 -6.37 -8.17 14.24
C GLU A 215 -7.26 -7.42 13.22
N PRO A 216 -8.19 -8.08 12.51
CA PRO A 216 -9.10 -7.40 11.60
C PRO A 216 -9.84 -6.26 12.29
N GLY A 217 -9.72 -5.05 11.74
CA GLY A 217 -10.30 -3.83 12.28
C GLY A 217 -9.44 -3.07 13.27
N HIS A 218 -8.27 -3.59 13.67
CA HIS A 218 -7.33 -2.91 14.56
C HIS A 218 -5.92 -2.89 13.97
N TYR A 219 -5.45 -1.68 13.66
CA TYR A 219 -4.15 -1.41 13.03
C TYR A 219 -3.46 -0.25 13.74
N CYS A 220 -2.19 -0.01 13.43
CA CYS A 220 -1.54 1.23 13.80
C CYS A 220 -0.63 1.73 12.67
N PHE A 221 -0.47 3.06 12.61
CA PHE A 221 0.61 3.71 11.87
C PHE A 221 1.62 4.24 12.87
N VAL A 222 2.88 4.01 12.57
CA VAL A 222 4.01 4.53 13.36
C VAL A 222 4.89 5.35 12.46
N MET A 223 5.12 6.60 12.85
CA MET A 223 6.09 7.49 12.24
C MET A 223 7.15 7.85 13.26
N VAL A 224 8.40 7.63 12.91
CA VAL A 224 9.57 8.04 13.69
C VAL A 224 10.23 9.22 12.98
N GLU A 225 10.34 10.34 13.65
CA GLU A 225 11.14 11.45 13.17
C GLU A 225 12.63 11.08 13.15
N GLY A 226 13.43 11.80 12.38
CA GLY A 226 14.86 11.55 12.36
C GLY A 226 15.62 12.56 11.55
N ARG A 227 16.96 12.48 11.64
CA ARG A 227 17.91 13.37 10.96
C ARG A 227 17.83 14.84 11.41
N ASN A 228 17.39 15.07 12.63
CA ASN A 228 17.37 16.39 13.25
C ASN A 228 17.92 16.33 14.70
N GLU A 229 18.08 17.48 15.35
CA GLU A 229 18.69 17.58 16.68
C GLU A 229 17.83 16.94 17.77
N ASP A 230 16.51 16.94 17.59
CA ASP A 230 15.54 16.41 18.57
C ASP A 230 15.23 14.93 18.35
N SER A 231 15.58 14.39 17.18
CA SER A 231 15.23 13.01 16.81
C SER A 231 16.26 12.42 15.84
N ARG A 232 16.95 11.37 16.27
CA ARG A 232 17.97 10.68 15.47
C ARG A 232 17.35 9.77 14.39
N GLY A 233 16.21 9.20 14.70
CA GLY A 233 15.61 8.10 13.98
C GLY A 233 15.98 6.76 14.60
N MET A 234 15.30 5.71 14.19
CA MET A 234 15.48 4.35 14.72
C MET A 234 16.22 3.45 13.74
N THR A 235 17.03 2.54 14.29
CA THR A 235 17.44 1.33 13.57
C THR A 235 16.24 0.41 13.37
N LEU A 236 16.32 -0.55 12.44
CA LEU A 236 15.24 -1.53 12.25
C LEU A 236 15.06 -2.43 13.49
N ALA A 237 16.13 -2.74 14.23
CA ALA A 237 16.03 -3.51 15.47
C ALA A 237 15.24 -2.75 16.56
N GLN A 238 15.55 -1.47 16.78
CA GLN A 238 14.80 -0.63 17.71
C GLN A 238 13.33 -0.48 17.31
N LEU A 239 13.06 -0.30 16.01
CA LEU A 239 11.69 -0.23 15.51
C LEU A 239 10.95 -1.56 15.72
N SER A 240 11.64 -2.69 15.54
CA SER A 240 11.12 -4.02 15.81
C SER A 240 10.78 -4.23 17.29
N GLU A 241 11.69 -3.85 18.19
CA GLU A 241 11.45 -3.88 19.65
C GLU A 241 10.25 -2.99 20.02
N PHE A 242 10.16 -1.79 19.45
CA PHE A 242 9.05 -0.89 19.66
C PHE A 242 7.72 -1.53 19.23
N PHE A 243 7.65 -2.12 18.03
CA PHE A 243 6.46 -2.82 17.58
C PHE A 243 6.08 -4.04 18.44
N ALA A 244 7.06 -4.77 18.95
CA ALA A 244 6.80 -5.89 19.87
C ALA A 244 6.26 -5.44 21.23
N SER A 245 6.44 -4.17 21.59
CA SER A 245 5.93 -3.58 22.85
C SER A 245 4.52 -2.98 22.73
N LEU A 246 4.00 -2.79 21.52
CA LEU A 246 2.65 -2.30 21.27
C LEU A 246 1.59 -3.36 21.54
#